data_03eb96e86eba8b4b14ed49c7988a618d
#
_entry.id   03eb96e86eba8b4b14ed49c7988a618d
#
_cell.length_a   1.000
_cell.length_b   1.000
_cell.length_c   1.000
_cell.angle_alpha   90.00
_cell.angle_beta   90.00
_cell.angle_gamma   90.00
#
_symmetry.space_group_name_H-M   'P 1'
#
loop_
_entity.id
_entity.type
_entity.pdbx_description
1 polymer ?
#
loop_
_entity_poly.entity_id
_entity_poly.type
_entity_poly.pdbx_seq_one_letter_code
_entity_poly.pdbx_strand_id
1 'polypeptide(L)'
;MNLTVSYPQAIFLAIIQGLTEFLPISSSGHLVIFQKLFGLKPPVLFDILVHVGTLGAIIAYFLKPLSKISKHTLLLVIIGTIPAVVVGLFLQRYITQIFDSLKLVGVALLMTAGLLLVSKRFKLLNRRFK
;
A
#
# COMPACT_ATOMS: atom_id res chain seq x y z
N MET A 1 8.38 -0.23 -22.95
CA MET A 1 8.33 -0.66 -21.52
C MET A 1 8.30 -2.18 -21.50
N ASN A 2 9.20 -2.82 -20.75
CA ASN A 2 9.29 -4.27 -20.68
C ASN A 2 8.19 -4.84 -19.77
N LEU A 3 7.54 -5.92 -20.24
CA LEU A 3 6.53 -6.66 -19.46
C LEU A 3 7.19 -7.71 -18.54
N THR A 4 8.45 -8.07 -18.83
CA THR A 4 9.20 -9.07 -18.07
C THR A 4 10.00 -8.42 -16.99
N VAL A 5 9.85 -8.90 -15.75
CA VAL A 5 10.62 -8.47 -14.59
C VAL A 5 11.75 -9.46 -14.37
N SER A 6 13.00 -8.99 -14.32
CA SER A 6 14.14 -9.86 -13.99
C SER A 6 14.15 -10.21 -12.49
N TYR A 7 14.79 -11.31 -12.10
CA TYR A 7 14.89 -11.72 -10.70
C TYR A 7 15.43 -10.62 -9.77
N PRO A 8 16.54 -9.91 -10.12
CA PRO A 8 17.05 -8.84 -9.26
C PRO A 8 16.05 -7.70 -9.09
N GLN A 9 15.34 -7.31 -10.17
CA GLN A 9 14.30 -6.28 -10.13
C GLN A 9 13.12 -6.72 -9.27
N ALA A 10 12.69 -7.98 -9.38
CA ALA A 10 11.60 -8.53 -8.58
C ALA A 10 11.97 -8.52 -7.08
N ILE A 11 13.17 -8.94 -6.72
CA ILE A 11 13.66 -8.92 -5.34
C ILE A 11 13.71 -7.48 -4.81
N PHE A 12 14.26 -6.54 -5.59
CA PHE A 12 14.32 -5.15 -5.19
C PHE A 12 12.92 -4.56 -4.95
N LEU A 13 11.99 -4.78 -5.89
CA LEU A 13 10.61 -4.31 -5.78
C LEU A 13 9.88 -4.94 -4.58
N ALA A 14 10.13 -6.22 -4.30
CA ALA A 14 9.56 -6.90 -3.14
C ALA A 14 10.10 -6.32 -1.81
N ILE A 15 11.39 -5.96 -1.75
CA ILE A 15 11.98 -5.28 -0.59
C ILE A 15 11.35 -3.90 -0.39
N ILE A 16 11.22 -3.11 -1.46
CA ILE A 16 10.57 -1.79 -1.41
C ILE A 16 9.13 -1.93 -0.92
N GLN A 17 8.36 -2.88 -1.48
CA GLN A 17 7.00 -3.17 -1.04
C GLN A 17 6.97 -3.50 0.46
N GLY A 18 7.77 -4.45 0.91
CA GLY A 18 7.81 -4.88 2.30
C GLY A 18 8.18 -3.76 3.28
N LEU A 19 9.12 -2.89 2.93
CA LEU A 19 9.53 -1.76 3.77
C LEU A 19 8.45 -0.66 3.81
N THR A 20 7.84 -0.35 2.67
CA THR A 20 6.88 0.75 2.56
C THR A 20 5.48 0.39 3.01
N GLU A 21 5.13 -0.90 3.10
CA GLU A 21 3.83 -1.37 3.55
C GLU A 21 3.52 -0.97 5.01
N PHE A 22 4.54 -0.96 5.86
CA PHE A 22 4.39 -0.59 7.27
C PHE A 22 4.47 0.92 7.52
N LEU A 23 4.80 1.70 6.50
CA LEU A 23 4.88 3.15 6.58
C LEU A 23 3.63 3.78 5.95
N PRO A 24 3.09 4.87 6.51
CA PRO A 24 1.93 5.54 5.95
C PRO A 24 2.30 6.41 4.73
N ILE A 25 3.02 5.83 3.74
CA ILE A 25 3.60 6.54 2.59
C ILE A 25 3.16 5.99 1.23
N SER A 26 2.15 5.10 1.21
CA SER A 26 1.66 4.42 0.00
C SER A 26 2.70 3.50 -0.66
N SER A 27 2.71 2.24 -0.26
CA SER A 27 3.56 1.19 -0.84
C SER A 27 3.34 1.02 -2.34
N SER A 28 2.07 0.98 -2.78
CA SER A 28 1.71 0.89 -4.19
C SER A 28 2.27 2.07 -5.02
N GLY A 29 2.24 3.29 -4.48
CA GLY A 29 2.82 4.46 -5.13
C GLY A 29 4.32 4.33 -5.34
N HIS A 30 5.04 3.85 -4.33
CA HIS A 30 6.48 3.60 -4.43
C HIS A 30 6.79 2.49 -5.43
N LEU A 31 6.01 1.41 -5.42
CA LEU A 31 6.15 0.30 -6.36
C LEU A 31 6.04 0.82 -7.81
N VAL A 32 5.04 1.62 -8.13
CA VAL A 32 4.85 2.23 -9.45
C VAL A 32 6.03 3.12 -9.85
N ILE A 33 6.55 3.94 -8.93
CA ILE A 33 7.71 4.80 -9.21
C ILE A 33 8.93 3.96 -9.59
N PHE A 34 9.29 2.94 -8.80
CA PHE A 34 10.45 2.11 -9.09
C PHE A 34 10.28 1.25 -10.34
N GLN A 35 9.07 0.74 -10.60
CA GLN A 35 8.76 0.06 -11.86
C GLN A 35 9.00 0.98 -13.07
N LYS A 36 8.53 2.21 -13.01
CA LYS A 36 8.75 3.20 -14.08
C LYS A 36 10.23 3.56 -14.24
N LEU A 37 10.98 3.73 -13.13
CA LEU A 37 12.43 3.97 -13.18
C LEU A 37 13.19 2.83 -13.85
N PHE A 38 12.76 1.59 -13.66
CA PHE A 38 13.32 0.44 -14.34
C PHE A 38 12.80 0.23 -15.78
N GLY A 39 11.93 1.12 -16.26
CA GLY A 39 11.31 0.97 -17.58
C GLY A 39 10.36 -0.24 -17.67
N LEU A 40 9.81 -0.67 -16.54
CA LEU A 40 8.91 -1.82 -16.44
C LEU A 40 7.43 -1.39 -16.51
N LYS A 41 6.62 -2.28 -17.05
CA LYS A 41 5.16 -2.29 -16.89
C LYS A 41 4.74 -3.75 -16.61
N PRO A 42 5.00 -4.22 -15.38
CA PRO A 42 4.68 -5.60 -15.03
C PRO A 42 3.17 -5.84 -15.07
N PRO A 43 2.76 -7.11 -15.25
CA PRO A 43 1.36 -7.48 -15.10
C PRO A 43 0.87 -7.17 -13.69
N VAL A 44 -0.39 -6.82 -13.54
CA VAL A 44 -1.05 -6.58 -12.23
C VAL A 44 -0.86 -7.77 -11.27
N LEU A 45 -0.76 -8.98 -11.82
CA LEU A 45 -0.48 -10.19 -11.03
C LEU A 45 0.82 -10.08 -10.23
N PHE A 46 1.88 -9.45 -10.78
CA PHE A 46 3.13 -9.24 -10.06
C PHE A 46 2.90 -8.39 -8.80
N ASP A 47 2.18 -7.28 -8.93
CA ASP A 47 1.87 -6.39 -7.81
C ASP A 47 1.05 -7.10 -6.74
N ILE A 48 0.05 -7.90 -7.16
CA ILE A 48 -0.74 -8.73 -6.25
C ILE A 48 0.15 -9.71 -5.49
N LEU A 49 1.05 -10.42 -6.18
CA LEU A 49 1.93 -11.40 -5.55
C LEU A 49 2.87 -10.78 -4.52
N VAL A 50 3.38 -9.59 -4.76
CA VAL A 50 4.27 -8.88 -3.80
C VAL A 50 3.48 -8.50 -2.55
N HIS A 51 2.24 -8.02 -2.70
CA HIS A 51 1.34 -7.72 -1.57
C HIS A 51 0.94 -8.98 -0.80
N VAL A 52 0.64 -10.08 -1.49
CA VAL A 52 0.34 -11.39 -0.86
C VAL A 52 1.54 -11.89 -0.07
N GLY A 53 2.77 -11.72 -0.60
CA GLY A 53 4.00 -12.04 0.13
C GLY A 53 4.13 -11.25 1.43
N THR A 54 3.88 -9.96 1.39
CA THR A 54 3.89 -9.08 2.58
C THR A 54 2.79 -9.48 3.57
N LEU A 55 1.58 -9.77 3.08
CA LEU A 55 0.48 -10.26 3.92
C LEU A 55 0.84 -11.57 4.61
N GLY A 56 1.47 -12.51 3.88
CA GLY A 56 1.96 -13.76 4.45
C GLY A 56 2.97 -13.55 5.57
N ALA A 57 3.91 -12.62 5.39
CA ALA A 57 4.88 -12.24 6.42
C ALA A 57 4.21 -11.64 7.66
N ILE A 58 3.22 -10.75 7.47
CA ILE A 58 2.42 -10.17 8.56
C ILE A 58 1.69 -11.27 9.34
N ILE A 59 1.01 -12.16 8.65
CA ILE A 59 0.28 -13.27 9.28
C ILE A 59 1.25 -14.13 10.07
N ALA A 60 2.38 -14.52 9.49
CA ALA A 60 3.39 -15.34 10.16
C ALA A 60 3.95 -14.68 11.43
N TYR A 61 4.24 -13.38 11.37
CA TYR A 61 4.76 -12.62 12.51
C TYR A 61 3.71 -12.44 13.61
N PHE A 62 2.47 -12.16 13.24
CA PHE A 62 1.38 -11.87 14.18
C PHE A 62 0.45 -13.07 14.44
N LEU A 63 0.86 -14.30 14.16
CA LEU A 63 0.04 -15.51 14.40
C LEU A 63 -0.54 -15.56 15.80
N LYS A 64 0.30 -15.34 16.84
CA LYS A 64 -0.15 -15.39 18.26
C LYS A 64 -1.16 -14.30 18.61
N PRO A 65 -0.95 -12.99 18.28
CA PRO A 65 -1.97 -11.97 18.46
C PRO A 65 -3.24 -12.23 17.65
N LEU A 66 -3.11 -12.66 16.38
CA LEU A 66 -4.24 -12.93 15.50
C LEU A 66 -5.15 -14.05 16.03
N SER A 67 -4.57 -15.11 16.62
CA SER A 67 -5.35 -16.22 17.21
C SER A 67 -6.20 -15.79 18.42
N LYS A 68 -5.92 -14.63 19.01
CA LYS A 68 -6.68 -14.07 20.15
C LYS A 68 -7.76 -13.07 19.74
N ILE A 69 -7.91 -12.80 18.45
CA ILE A 69 -8.93 -11.89 17.96
C ILE A 69 -10.32 -12.45 18.24
N SER A 70 -11.17 -11.64 18.85
CA SER A 70 -12.54 -12.03 19.14
C SER A 70 -13.36 -12.17 17.84
N LYS A 71 -14.36 -13.06 17.85
CA LYS A 71 -15.29 -13.20 16.71
C LYS A 71 -15.98 -11.89 16.36
N HIS A 72 -16.29 -11.07 17.38
CA HIS A 72 -16.89 -9.75 17.19
C HIS A 72 -15.95 -8.80 16.44
N THR A 73 -14.65 -8.76 16.80
CA THR A 73 -13.65 -7.95 16.09
C THR A 73 -13.49 -8.40 14.64
N LEU A 74 -13.43 -9.72 14.42
CA LEU A 74 -13.36 -10.29 13.07
C LEU A 74 -14.57 -9.87 12.21
N LEU A 75 -15.78 -9.95 12.78
CA LEU A 75 -17.01 -9.52 12.10
C LEU A 75 -16.96 -8.03 11.74
N LEU A 76 -16.51 -7.16 12.65
CA LEU A 76 -16.36 -5.74 12.39
C LEU A 76 -15.36 -5.45 11.27
N VAL A 77 -14.24 -6.18 11.22
CA VAL A 77 -13.26 -6.07 10.13
C VAL A 77 -13.88 -6.48 8.79
N ILE A 78 -14.61 -7.59 8.75
CA ILE A 78 -15.28 -8.05 7.53
C ILE A 78 -16.30 -7.01 7.05
N ILE A 79 -17.19 -6.55 7.94
CA ILE A 79 -18.21 -5.55 7.60
C ILE A 79 -17.56 -4.23 7.13
N GLY A 80 -16.50 -3.78 7.83
CA GLY A 80 -15.77 -2.56 7.47
C GLY A 80 -15.03 -2.67 6.14
N THR A 81 -14.68 -3.88 5.69
CA THR A 81 -13.99 -4.12 4.42
C THR A 81 -14.95 -4.10 3.23
N ILE A 82 -16.23 -4.46 3.43
CA ILE A 82 -17.21 -4.53 2.33
C ILE A 82 -17.30 -3.22 1.52
N PRO A 83 -17.46 -2.02 2.12
CA PRO A 83 -17.53 -0.77 1.35
C PRO A 83 -16.28 -0.54 0.50
N ALA A 84 -15.09 -0.83 1.05
CA ALA A 84 -13.83 -0.67 0.32
C ALA A 84 -13.73 -1.62 -0.88
N VAL A 85 -14.17 -2.88 -0.73
CA VAL A 85 -14.21 -3.86 -1.83
C VAL A 85 -15.19 -3.40 -2.90
N VAL A 86 -16.40 -3.00 -2.52
CA VAL A 86 -17.42 -2.53 -3.45
C VAL A 86 -16.90 -1.33 -4.25
N VAL A 87 -16.40 -0.29 -3.58
CA VAL A 87 -15.83 0.90 -4.23
C VAL A 87 -14.64 0.52 -5.12
N GLY A 88 -13.74 -0.34 -4.64
CA GLY A 88 -12.59 -0.81 -5.40
C GLY A 88 -12.96 -1.52 -6.69
N LEU A 89 -13.96 -2.39 -6.66
CA LEU A 89 -14.45 -3.10 -7.85
C LEU A 89 -15.09 -2.14 -8.87
N PHE A 90 -15.91 -1.19 -8.42
CA PHE A 90 -16.55 -0.22 -9.32
C PHE A 90 -15.56 0.79 -9.90
N LEU A 91 -14.54 1.21 -9.13
CA LEU A 91 -13.55 2.19 -9.55
C LEU A 91 -12.26 1.57 -10.11
N GLN A 92 -12.16 0.25 -10.22
CA GLN A 92 -10.94 -0.45 -10.67
C GLN A 92 -10.36 0.16 -11.96
N ARG A 93 -11.21 0.50 -12.93
CA ARG A 93 -10.78 1.08 -14.21
C ARG A 93 -10.12 2.47 -14.04
N TYR A 94 -10.67 3.30 -13.17
CA TYR A 94 -10.12 4.63 -12.86
C TYR A 94 -8.84 4.53 -12.03
N ILE A 95 -8.81 3.61 -11.07
CA ILE A 95 -7.65 3.36 -10.21
C ILE A 95 -6.45 2.93 -11.06
N THR A 96 -6.62 1.98 -11.98
CA THR A 96 -5.53 1.56 -12.88
C THR A 96 -5.01 2.70 -13.76
N GLN A 97 -5.87 3.58 -14.27
CA GLN A 97 -5.45 4.75 -15.05
C GLN A 97 -4.62 5.74 -14.21
N ILE A 98 -4.96 5.93 -12.94
CA ILE A 98 -4.19 6.79 -12.03
C ILE A 98 -2.79 6.20 -11.80
N PHE A 99 -2.69 4.90 -11.59
CA PHE A 99 -1.40 4.22 -11.40
C PHE A 99 -0.53 4.19 -12.67
N ASP A 100 -1.14 4.26 -13.85
CA ASP A 100 -0.40 4.41 -15.11
C ASP A 100 0.26 5.79 -15.25
N SER A 101 -0.23 6.81 -14.55
CA SER A 101 0.28 8.18 -14.59
C SER A 101 1.23 8.50 -13.43
N LEU A 102 2.54 8.55 -13.71
CA LEU A 102 3.55 8.91 -12.71
C LEU A 102 3.29 10.30 -12.08
N LYS A 103 2.73 11.24 -12.86
CA LYS A 103 2.39 12.58 -12.37
C LYS A 103 1.28 12.52 -11.31
N LEU A 104 0.22 11.74 -11.55
CA LEU A 104 -0.88 11.59 -10.60
C LEU A 104 -0.43 10.87 -9.33
N VAL A 105 0.36 9.82 -9.47
CA VAL A 105 0.97 9.11 -8.33
C VAL A 105 1.84 10.06 -7.51
N GLY A 106 2.69 10.86 -8.16
CA GLY A 106 3.54 11.86 -7.48
C GLY A 106 2.72 12.90 -6.71
N VAL A 107 1.68 13.45 -7.32
CA VAL A 107 0.77 14.39 -6.64
C VAL A 107 0.08 13.75 -5.43
N ALA A 108 -0.43 12.52 -5.57
CA ALA A 108 -1.06 11.81 -4.47
C ALA A 108 -0.09 11.57 -3.30
N LEU A 109 1.17 11.21 -3.59
CA LEU A 109 2.21 11.06 -2.57
C LEU A 109 2.54 12.39 -1.87
N LEU A 110 2.62 13.49 -2.61
CA LEU A 110 2.83 14.83 -2.02
C LEU A 110 1.65 15.25 -1.13
N MET A 111 0.42 14.97 -1.53
CA MET A 111 -0.76 15.21 -0.70
C MET A 111 -0.71 14.39 0.59
N THR A 112 -0.37 13.11 0.51
CA THR A 112 -0.22 12.23 1.69
C THR A 112 0.89 12.76 2.62
N ALA A 113 2.03 13.16 2.07
CA ALA A 113 3.12 13.75 2.84
C ALA A 113 2.68 15.04 3.55
N GLY A 114 1.95 15.92 2.86
CA GLY A 114 1.38 17.14 3.42
C GLY A 114 0.44 16.85 4.59
N LEU A 115 -0.48 15.90 4.43
CA LEU A 115 -1.40 15.48 5.49
C LEU A 115 -0.66 14.92 6.71
N LEU A 116 0.39 14.13 6.51
CA LEU A 116 1.21 13.58 7.60
C LEU A 116 1.95 14.69 8.36
N LEU A 117 2.50 15.68 7.66
CA LEU A 117 3.17 16.83 8.27
C LEU A 117 2.19 17.67 9.10
N VAL A 118 1.00 17.95 8.57
CA VAL A 118 -0.07 18.66 9.27
C VAL A 118 -0.51 17.89 10.52
N SER A 119 -0.76 16.59 10.38
CA SER A 119 -1.13 15.72 11.52
C SER A 119 -0.08 15.72 12.64
N LYS A 120 1.22 15.65 12.26
CA LYS A 120 2.32 15.75 13.23
C LYS A 120 2.32 17.09 13.97
N ARG A 121 2.07 18.19 13.26
CA ARG A 121 2.04 19.53 13.85
C ARG A 121 0.89 19.68 14.86
N PHE A 122 -0.30 19.18 14.52
CA PHE A 122 -1.44 19.17 15.45
C PHE A 122 -1.16 18.34 16.71
N LYS A 123 -0.53 17.16 16.58
CA LYS A 123 -0.17 16.32 17.73
C LYS A 123 0.85 17.00 18.66
N LEU A 124 1.80 17.74 18.10
CA LEU A 124 2.79 18.50 18.87
C LEU A 124 2.15 19.69 19.60
N LEU A 125 1.22 20.41 18.96
CA LEU A 125 0.47 21.49 19.59
C LEU A 125 -0.37 20.96 20.75
N ASN A 126 -1.10 19.87 20.58
CA ASN A 126 -1.96 19.31 21.62
C ASN A 126 -1.18 18.76 22.83
N ARG A 127 0.10 18.40 22.66
CA ARG A 127 0.99 18.03 23.78
C ARG A 127 1.51 19.22 24.58
N ARG A 128 1.51 20.43 24.02
CA ARG A 128 1.94 21.65 24.73
C ARG A 128 0.87 22.21 25.68
N PHE A 129 -0.39 21.79 25.48
CA PHE A 129 -1.54 22.25 26.29
C PHE A 129 -2.00 21.21 27.31
N LYS A 130 -1.27 20.10 27.48
CA LYS A 130 -1.40 19.14 28.60
C LYS A 130 -0.21 19.20 29.52
#